data_8e5631b4997dba77a1699670539f1bd6
#
_entry.id   8e5631b4997dba77a1699670539f1bd6
#
_cell.length_a   1.000
_cell.length_b   1.000
_cell.length_c   1.000
_cell.angle_alpha   90.00
_cell.angle_beta   90.00
_cell.angle_gamma   90.00
#
_symmetry.space_group_name_H-M   'P 1'
#
loop_
_entity.id
_entity.type
_entity.pdbx_description
1 polymer ?
#
loop_
_entity_poly.entity_id
_entity_poly.type
_entity_poly.pdbx_seq_one_letter_code
_entity_poly.pdbx_strand_id
1 'polypeptide(L)'
;MDLILKALTEPQPFSWEGRYYQFRTVAVWPRPVQQPLPPVVVGTRSDDTIRYAAEHRLGLGVSFLPVDQTQAITDKYRAWCEEAGWTPGPDNIVYRGSIYLAETDELANEWFEGLTQSRPGPNIPLRRTISEAIQSARVGSTFDLRGVVAGSPEGDVVGNSLGINFLGGPDTVASQIKEFHDRCGIGVIDMPFQQNKVDHPAVMKEIELFGRTVIPQIKEF
;
A
#
# COMPACT_ATOMS: atom_id res chain seq x y z
N MET A 1 18.34 1.19 -0.90
CA MET A 1 17.94 -0.06 -0.21
C MET A 1 19.15 -0.84 0.29
N ASP A 2 20.22 -0.99 -0.49
CA ASP A 2 21.42 -1.78 -0.14
C ASP A 2 22.00 -1.44 1.23
N LEU A 3 22.09 -0.15 1.57
CA LEU A 3 22.50 0.29 2.91
C LEU A 3 21.63 -0.31 4.03
N ILE A 4 20.30 -0.34 3.83
CA ILE A 4 19.37 -0.88 4.83
C ILE A 4 19.55 -2.39 4.98
N LEU A 5 19.62 -3.11 3.86
CA LEU A 5 19.83 -4.56 3.89
C LEU A 5 21.16 -4.89 4.55
N LYS A 6 22.24 -4.19 4.19
CA LYS A 6 23.54 -4.36 4.84
C LYS A 6 23.50 -4.04 6.32
N ALA A 7 22.84 -2.96 6.72
CA ALA A 7 22.73 -2.55 8.12
C ALA A 7 21.97 -3.58 8.99
N LEU A 8 21.03 -4.32 8.40
CA LEU A 8 20.29 -5.36 9.10
C LEU A 8 21.07 -6.68 9.19
N THR A 9 21.95 -6.98 8.24
CA THR A 9 22.66 -8.26 8.14
C THR A 9 24.10 -8.20 8.66
N GLU A 10 24.80 -7.07 8.48
CA GLU A 10 26.21 -6.92 8.88
C GLU A 10 26.35 -6.88 10.41
N PRO A 11 27.06 -7.83 11.05
CA PRO A 11 27.14 -7.90 12.50
C PRO A 11 28.09 -6.85 13.13
N GLN A 12 29.01 -6.32 12.35
CA GLN A 12 30.00 -5.34 12.80
C GLN A 12 29.70 -3.95 12.27
N PRO A 13 30.12 -2.90 12.98
CA PRO A 13 30.06 -1.54 12.42
C PRO A 13 30.85 -1.45 11.10
N PHE A 14 30.29 -0.76 10.11
CA PHE A 14 30.89 -0.59 8.78
C PHE A 14 30.81 0.85 8.31
N SER A 15 31.61 1.22 7.33
CA SER A 15 31.47 2.48 6.59
C SER A 15 30.60 2.26 5.37
N TRP A 16 29.93 3.31 4.93
CA TRP A 16 29.11 3.31 3.72
C TRP A 16 29.44 4.50 2.83
N GLU A 17 29.77 4.24 1.58
CA GLU A 17 29.99 5.24 0.54
C GLU A 17 29.05 4.98 -0.63
N GLY A 18 27.86 5.59 -0.57
CA GLY A 18 26.86 5.49 -1.62
C GLY A 18 26.68 6.81 -2.38
N ARG A 19 25.95 6.77 -3.49
CA ARG A 19 25.68 7.95 -4.31
C ARG A 19 24.95 9.06 -3.56
N TYR A 20 24.03 8.70 -2.64
CA TYR A 20 23.16 9.65 -1.93
C TYR A 20 23.51 9.79 -0.45
N TYR A 21 24.10 8.76 0.13
CA TYR A 21 24.42 8.71 1.56
C TYR A 21 25.85 8.25 1.75
N GLN A 22 26.56 8.93 2.63
CA GLN A 22 27.92 8.59 3.02
C GLN A 22 28.00 8.64 4.54
N PHE A 23 28.41 7.53 5.14
CA PHE A 23 28.53 7.40 6.60
C PHE A 23 29.90 6.83 6.97
N ARG A 24 30.58 7.48 7.89
CA ARG A 24 31.85 6.96 8.44
C ARG A 24 31.64 5.68 9.23
N THR A 25 30.50 5.58 9.94
CA THR A 25 30.14 4.43 10.76
C THR A 25 28.65 4.22 10.71
N VAL A 26 28.24 3.01 10.40
CA VAL A 26 26.86 2.51 10.52
C VAL A 26 26.88 1.36 11.52
N ALA A 27 26.05 1.44 12.56
CA ALA A 27 25.81 0.38 13.51
C ALA A 27 24.34 0.41 13.92
N VAL A 28 23.67 -0.73 13.83
CA VAL A 28 22.23 -0.87 14.14
C VAL A 28 22.06 -1.76 15.37
N TRP A 29 21.44 -1.22 16.39
CA TRP A 29 21.13 -1.91 17.64
C TRP A 29 19.71 -1.55 18.13
N PRO A 30 18.93 -2.52 18.67
CA PRO A 30 19.28 -3.95 18.76
C PRO A 30 19.34 -4.64 17.39
N ARG A 31 20.05 -5.75 17.32
CA ARG A 31 20.13 -6.59 16.12
C ARG A 31 18.79 -7.30 15.87
N PRO A 32 18.41 -7.55 14.61
CA PRO A 32 17.25 -8.38 14.29
C PRO A 32 17.38 -9.79 14.88
N VAL A 33 16.29 -10.28 15.46
CA VAL A 33 16.21 -11.68 15.94
C VAL A 33 16.04 -12.64 14.76
N GLN A 34 15.25 -12.24 13.76
CA GLN A 34 15.06 -13.03 12.55
C GLN A 34 16.32 -13.05 11.69
N GLN A 35 16.64 -14.23 11.13
CA GLN A 35 17.82 -14.44 10.30
C GLN A 35 17.43 -14.96 8.92
N PRO A 36 18.09 -14.52 7.84
CA PRO A 36 19.22 -13.58 7.80
C PRO A 36 18.82 -12.12 8.08
N LEU A 37 17.54 -11.78 7.96
CA LEU A 37 16.92 -10.46 8.23
C LEU A 37 15.41 -10.63 8.45
N PRO A 38 14.75 -9.70 9.13
CA PRO A 38 13.30 -9.71 9.21
C PRO A 38 12.67 -9.57 7.81
N PRO A 39 11.42 -10.02 7.60
CA PRO A 39 10.71 -9.79 6.35
C PRO A 39 10.71 -8.29 5.99
N VAL A 40 11.14 -7.97 4.79
CA VAL A 40 11.19 -6.60 4.28
C VAL A 40 10.22 -6.47 3.12
N VAL A 41 9.32 -5.50 3.22
CA VAL A 41 8.36 -5.15 2.17
C VAL A 41 8.68 -3.77 1.63
N VAL A 42 8.77 -3.65 0.31
CA VAL A 42 9.06 -2.39 -0.37
C VAL A 42 7.79 -1.81 -0.96
N GLY A 43 7.32 -0.71 -0.38
CA GLY A 43 6.16 0.04 -0.91
C GLY A 43 6.56 0.86 -2.13
N THR A 44 6.05 0.50 -3.31
CA THR A 44 6.43 1.17 -4.56
C THR A 44 5.40 1.00 -5.67
N ARG A 45 5.51 1.87 -6.69
CA ARG A 45 4.79 1.78 -7.98
C ARG A 45 5.75 1.93 -9.17
N SER A 46 7.05 2.19 -8.92
CA SER A 46 8.03 2.37 -10.00
C SER A 46 8.63 1.02 -10.40
N ASP A 47 8.73 0.80 -11.69
CA ASP A 47 9.25 -0.44 -12.28
C ASP A 47 10.66 -0.78 -11.76
N ASP A 48 11.55 0.21 -11.67
CA ASP A 48 12.92 0.00 -11.15
C ASP A 48 12.94 -0.54 -9.73
N THR A 49 12.05 -0.03 -8.86
CA THR A 49 11.99 -0.46 -7.46
C THR A 49 11.27 -1.80 -7.30
N ILE A 50 10.26 -2.09 -8.14
CA ILE A 50 9.60 -3.40 -8.18
C ILE A 50 10.60 -4.46 -8.61
N ARG A 51 11.39 -4.18 -9.67
CA ARG A 51 12.45 -5.05 -10.14
C ARG A 51 13.51 -5.30 -9.08
N TYR A 52 13.96 -4.24 -8.41
CA TYR A 52 14.88 -4.35 -7.27
C TYR A 52 14.32 -5.28 -6.16
N ALA A 53 13.04 -5.12 -5.80
CA ALA A 53 12.41 -5.98 -4.80
C ALA A 53 12.43 -7.46 -5.23
N ALA A 54 12.11 -7.74 -6.50
CA ALA A 54 12.15 -9.08 -7.06
C ALA A 54 13.56 -9.69 -7.04
N GLU A 55 14.57 -8.96 -7.52
CA GLU A 55 15.97 -9.41 -7.57
C GLU A 55 16.55 -9.69 -6.18
N HIS A 56 16.11 -8.98 -5.15
CA HIS A 56 16.58 -9.12 -3.77
C HIS A 56 15.68 -9.97 -2.88
N ARG A 57 14.68 -10.64 -3.44
CA ARG A 57 13.70 -11.49 -2.74
C ARG A 57 12.97 -10.75 -1.61
N LEU A 58 12.65 -9.48 -1.85
CA LEU A 58 11.89 -8.64 -0.91
C LEU A 58 10.41 -8.67 -1.27
N GLY A 59 9.55 -8.51 -0.28
CA GLY A 59 8.11 -8.35 -0.50
C GLY A 59 7.76 -7.04 -1.21
N LEU A 60 6.65 -7.06 -1.93
CA LEU A 60 6.08 -5.89 -2.61
C LEU A 60 4.90 -5.34 -1.82
N GLY A 61 4.91 -4.04 -1.53
CA GLY A 61 3.78 -3.30 -0.98
C GLY A 61 3.12 -2.40 -2.05
N VAL A 62 1.83 -2.58 -2.25
CA VAL A 62 1.00 -1.74 -3.13
C VAL A 62 -0.05 -1.03 -2.28
N SER A 63 -0.31 0.26 -2.54
CA SER A 63 -1.23 1.04 -1.71
C SER A 63 -2.21 1.84 -2.53
N PHE A 64 -3.48 1.82 -2.13
CA PHE A 64 -4.52 2.71 -2.61
C PHE A 64 -4.69 2.74 -4.13
N LEU A 65 -4.58 1.60 -4.79
CA LEU A 65 -4.84 1.44 -6.22
C LEU A 65 -6.06 0.54 -6.46
N PRO A 66 -6.83 0.80 -7.52
CA PRO A 66 -7.85 -0.14 -7.99
C PRO A 66 -7.26 -1.51 -8.30
N VAL A 67 -8.09 -2.54 -8.26
CA VAL A 67 -7.68 -3.93 -8.48
C VAL A 67 -6.93 -4.14 -9.80
N ASP A 68 -7.38 -3.55 -10.90
CA ASP A 68 -6.75 -3.70 -12.22
C ASP A 68 -5.31 -3.14 -12.24
N GLN A 69 -5.11 -1.97 -11.64
CA GLN A 69 -3.77 -1.37 -11.53
C GLN A 69 -2.87 -2.14 -10.58
N THR A 70 -3.44 -2.65 -9.48
CA THR A 70 -2.73 -3.49 -8.52
C THR A 70 -2.29 -4.79 -9.19
N GLN A 71 -3.18 -5.44 -9.96
CA GLN A 71 -2.89 -6.65 -10.72
C GLN A 71 -1.72 -6.43 -11.70
N ALA A 72 -1.77 -5.35 -12.48
CA ALA A 72 -0.69 -5.04 -13.41
C ALA A 72 0.69 -4.89 -12.73
N ILE A 73 0.73 -4.35 -11.50
CA ILE A 73 1.96 -4.21 -10.71
C ILE A 73 2.40 -5.57 -10.15
N THR A 74 1.47 -6.36 -9.60
CA THR A 74 1.80 -7.66 -9.02
C THR A 74 2.22 -8.68 -10.08
N ASP A 75 1.65 -8.62 -11.29
CA ASP A 75 2.05 -9.45 -12.42
C ASP A 75 3.48 -9.14 -12.87
N LYS A 76 3.85 -7.86 -12.97
CA LYS A 76 5.25 -7.47 -13.24
C LYS A 76 6.20 -7.98 -12.16
N TYR A 77 5.83 -7.83 -10.89
CA TYR A 77 6.64 -8.31 -9.78
C TYR A 77 6.87 -9.83 -9.87
N ARG A 78 5.83 -10.61 -10.12
CA ARG A 78 5.96 -12.06 -10.28
C ARG A 78 6.85 -12.43 -11.44
N ALA A 79 6.67 -11.79 -12.61
CA ALA A 79 7.50 -12.04 -13.77
C ALA A 79 8.98 -11.79 -13.46
N TRP A 80 9.32 -10.70 -12.78
CA TRP A 80 10.70 -10.41 -12.39
C TRP A 80 11.23 -11.31 -11.27
N CYS A 81 10.37 -11.81 -10.39
CA CYS A 81 10.77 -12.84 -9.43
C CYS A 81 11.15 -14.16 -10.14
N GLU A 82 10.37 -14.56 -11.16
CA GLU A 82 10.67 -15.74 -11.99
C GLU A 82 11.99 -15.55 -12.77
N GLU A 83 12.22 -14.37 -13.37
CA GLU A 83 13.49 -14.02 -13.99
C GLU A 83 14.67 -14.11 -12.99
N ALA A 84 14.44 -13.75 -11.72
CA ALA A 84 15.42 -13.83 -10.63
C ALA A 84 15.53 -15.25 -10.01
N GLY A 85 14.81 -16.25 -10.53
CA GLY A 85 14.90 -17.65 -10.14
C GLY A 85 14.17 -18.00 -8.83
N TRP A 86 13.06 -17.34 -8.54
CA TRP A 86 12.21 -17.67 -7.39
C TRP A 86 10.74 -17.30 -7.64
N THR A 87 9.83 -17.93 -6.88
CA THR A 87 8.39 -17.64 -6.95
C THR A 87 7.94 -17.02 -5.62
N PRO A 88 7.35 -15.82 -5.64
CA PRO A 88 6.84 -15.21 -4.41
C PRO A 88 5.55 -15.91 -3.96
N GLY A 89 5.45 -16.18 -2.64
CA GLY A 89 4.21 -16.62 -2.03
C GLY A 89 3.25 -15.44 -1.79
N PRO A 90 2.00 -15.73 -1.37
CA PRO A 90 1.02 -14.68 -1.08
C PRO A 90 1.52 -13.69 -0.02
N ASP A 91 2.25 -14.14 1.00
CA ASP A 91 2.81 -13.30 2.07
C ASP A 91 3.85 -12.29 1.60
N ASN A 92 4.38 -12.47 0.39
CA ASN A 92 5.29 -11.50 -0.22
C ASN A 92 4.58 -10.30 -0.86
N ILE A 93 3.25 -10.33 -0.96
CA ILE A 93 2.47 -9.25 -1.57
C ILE A 93 1.54 -8.65 -0.53
N VAL A 94 1.82 -7.41 -0.17
CA VAL A 94 1.06 -6.64 0.81
C VAL A 94 0.26 -5.57 0.09
N TYR A 95 -1.03 -5.51 0.34
CA TYR A 95 -1.88 -4.44 -0.16
C TYR A 95 -2.38 -3.57 0.99
N ARG A 96 -2.26 -2.25 0.82
CA ARG A 96 -2.84 -1.27 1.74
C ARG A 96 -4.01 -0.57 1.08
N GLY A 97 -5.20 -0.71 1.66
CA GLY A 97 -6.43 -0.05 1.21
C GLY A 97 -7.22 0.54 2.35
N SER A 98 -7.98 1.59 2.08
CA SER A 98 -8.94 2.12 3.06
C SER A 98 -10.14 1.19 3.18
N ILE A 99 -10.74 1.16 4.37
CA ILE A 99 -11.96 0.43 4.64
C ILE A 99 -13.03 1.37 5.19
N TYR A 100 -14.26 1.13 4.81
CA TYR A 100 -15.48 1.75 5.32
C TYR A 100 -16.54 0.66 5.44
N LEU A 101 -16.62 0.07 6.62
CA LEU A 101 -17.47 -1.07 6.92
C LEU A 101 -18.60 -0.64 7.86
N ALA A 102 -19.82 -0.95 7.46
CA ALA A 102 -21.00 -0.84 8.32
C ALA A 102 -21.81 -2.14 8.31
N GLU A 103 -22.90 -2.20 9.03
CA GLU A 103 -23.75 -3.40 9.12
C GLU A 103 -24.38 -3.76 7.78
N THR A 104 -24.63 -2.77 6.91
CA THR A 104 -25.17 -2.96 5.55
C THR A 104 -24.46 -2.05 4.56
N ASP A 105 -24.61 -2.36 3.26
CA ASP A 105 -24.02 -1.55 2.16
C ASP A 105 -24.59 -0.13 2.16
N GLU A 106 -25.89 0.03 2.43
CA GLU A 106 -26.55 1.34 2.49
C GLU A 106 -25.94 2.21 3.58
N LEU A 107 -25.78 1.68 4.80
CA LEU A 107 -25.19 2.41 5.91
C LEU A 107 -23.72 2.76 5.67
N ALA A 108 -22.96 1.88 5.03
CA ALA A 108 -21.58 2.16 4.68
C ALA A 108 -21.48 3.29 3.66
N ASN A 109 -22.34 3.28 2.65
CA ASN A 109 -22.40 4.33 1.63
C ASN A 109 -22.84 5.68 2.21
N GLU A 110 -23.90 5.71 3.03
CA GLU A 110 -24.35 6.94 3.72
C GLU A 110 -23.22 7.54 4.59
N TRP A 111 -22.57 6.70 5.36
CA TRP A 111 -21.44 7.14 6.18
C TRP A 111 -20.31 7.71 5.34
N PHE A 112 -19.93 7.02 4.27
CA PHE A 112 -18.89 7.46 3.35
C PHE A 112 -19.22 8.79 2.68
N GLU A 113 -20.46 8.96 2.18
CA GLU A 113 -20.93 10.21 1.60
C GLU A 113 -20.88 11.35 2.60
N GLY A 114 -21.32 11.12 3.84
CA GLY A 114 -21.24 12.10 4.93
C GLY A 114 -19.80 12.56 5.20
N LEU A 115 -18.83 11.65 5.16
CA LEU A 115 -17.42 11.97 5.33
C LEU A 115 -16.86 12.78 4.14
N THR A 116 -17.27 12.46 2.92
CA THR A 116 -16.80 13.16 1.71
C THR A 116 -17.39 14.57 1.59
N GLN A 117 -18.66 14.74 1.90
CA GLN A 117 -19.33 16.04 1.91
C GLN A 117 -18.77 16.98 3.00
N SER A 118 -18.37 16.43 4.14
CA SER A 118 -17.78 17.18 5.25
C SER A 118 -16.31 17.56 5.02
N ARG A 119 -15.68 17.10 3.98
CA ARG A 119 -14.32 17.51 3.65
C ARG A 119 -14.36 18.90 3.00
N PRO A 120 -13.67 19.91 3.58
CA PRO A 120 -13.34 21.08 2.80
C PRO A 120 -12.60 20.54 1.56
N GLY A 121 -13.06 20.94 0.38
CA GLY A 121 -12.48 20.51 -0.88
C GLY A 121 -10.96 20.56 -0.79
N PRO A 122 -10.23 19.63 -1.42
CA PRO A 122 -8.78 19.65 -1.36
C PRO A 122 -8.33 21.06 -1.73
N ASN A 123 -7.32 21.56 -1.05
CA ASN A 123 -6.65 22.78 -1.49
C ASN A 123 -5.92 22.43 -2.80
N ILE A 124 -6.73 22.26 -3.86
CA ILE A 124 -6.32 21.76 -5.17
C ILE A 124 -5.11 22.53 -5.72
N PRO A 125 -5.05 23.89 -5.59
CA PRO A 125 -3.87 24.63 -6.03
C PRO A 125 -2.57 24.19 -5.32
N LEU A 126 -2.61 24.05 -4.00
CA LEU A 126 -1.40 23.69 -3.24
C LEU A 126 -0.96 22.24 -3.52
N ARG A 127 -1.89 21.29 -3.57
CA ARG A 127 -1.57 19.90 -3.91
C ARG A 127 -1.03 19.78 -5.33
N ARG A 128 -1.61 20.50 -6.28
CA ARG A 128 -1.14 20.54 -7.66
C ARG A 128 0.27 21.10 -7.74
N THR A 129 0.57 22.23 -7.08
CA THR A 129 1.88 22.85 -7.06
C THR A 129 2.94 21.94 -6.42
N ILE A 130 2.62 21.28 -5.30
CA ILE A 130 3.54 20.32 -4.65
C ILE A 130 3.81 19.13 -5.56
N SER A 131 2.79 18.60 -6.23
CA SER A 131 2.96 17.46 -7.15
C SER A 131 3.76 17.81 -8.39
N GLU A 132 3.51 18.98 -8.97
CA GLU A 132 4.28 19.49 -10.09
C GLU A 132 5.75 19.71 -9.70
N ALA A 133 6.01 20.21 -8.49
CA ALA A 133 7.35 20.37 -7.97
C ALA A 133 8.07 19.03 -7.72
N ILE A 134 7.36 18.05 -7.15
CA ILE A 134 7.90 16.69 -6.95
C ILE A 134 8.17 16.02 -8.30
N GLN A 135 7.28 16.19 -9.27
CA GLN A 135 7.43 15.60 -10.60
C GLN A 135 8.56 16.23 -11.39
N SER A 136 8.74 17.55 -11.31
CA SER A 136 9.86 18.25 -11.96
C SER A 136 11.21 17.89 -11.33
N ALA A 137 11.25 17.56 -10.04
CA ALA A 137 12.46 17.11 -9.34
C ALA A 137 12.84 15.64 -9.64
N ARG A 138 11.93 14.84 -10.20
CA ARG A 138 12.12 13.42 -10.54
C ARG A 138 12.38 13.26 -12.03
N VAL A 139 13.50 13.73 -12.51
CA VAL A 139 13.93 13.51 -13.90
C VAL A 139 14.12 12.02 -14.14
N GLY A 140 13.36 11.45 -15.10
CA GLY A 140 13.43 10.03 -15.46
C GLY A 140 12.44 9.09 -14.73
N SER A 141 11.56 9.61 -13.89
CA SER A 141 10.50 8.79 -13.28
C SER A 141 9.37 8.52 -14.29
N THR A 142 9.05 7.24 -14.52
CA THR A 142 7.88 6.82 -15.30
C THR A 142 6.56 6.98 -14.55
N PHE A 143 6.63 7.36 -13.28
CA PHE A 143 5.48 7.52 -12.41
C PHE A 143 4.77 8.86 -12.67
N ASP A 144 3.62 8.82 -13.31
CA ASP A 144 2.77 10.00 -13.52
C ASP A 144 1.90 10.29 -12.28
N LEU A 145 2.34 11.27 -11.48
CA LEU A 145 1.55 11.78 -10.35
C LEU A 145 0.29 12.56 -10.80
N ARG A 146 0.19 12.93 -12.08
CA ARG A 146 -0.97 13.68 -12.58
C ARG A 146 -2.28 12.90 -12.42
N GLY A 147 -2.24 11.58 -12.63
CA GLY A 147 -3.39 10.71 -12.38
C GLY A 147 -3.76 10.55 -10.90
N VAL A 148 -2.83 10.84 -9.98
CA VAL A 148 -3.05 10.70 -8.52
C VAL A 148 -3.49 12.02 -7.88
N VAL A 149 -3.14 13.17 -8.49
CA VAL A 149 -3.32 14.50 -7.88
C VAL A 149 -4.29 15.38 -8.66
N ALA A 150 -4.25 15.31 -9.98
CA ALA A 150 -5.26 15.93 -10.82
C ALA A 150 -6.41 14.93 -10.97
N GLY A 151 -7.53 15.24 -10.35
CA GLY A 151 -8.76 14.61 -10.76
C GLY A 151 -8.86 14.66 -12.27
N SER A 152 -9.06 13.52 -12.92
CA SER A 152 -9.39 13.53 -14.34
C SER A 152 -10.62 14.42 -14.55
N PRO A 153 -10.73 15.13 -15.67
CA PRO A 153 -11.88 15.98 -15.95
C PRO A 153 -13.22 15.21 -16.04
N GLU A 154 -13.17 13.92 -15.98
CA GLU A 154 -14.29 12.99 -16.15
C GLU A 154 -14.73 12.37 -14.80
N GLY A 155 -15.07 13.23 -13.87
CA GLY A 155 -16.13 13.02 -12.87
C GLY A 155 -15.95 11.96 -11.79
N ASP A 156 -14.98 11.04 -11.85
CA ASP A 156 -14.97 9.84 -11.00
C ASP A 156 -13.84 9.80 -9.96
N VAL A 157 -13.29 10.93 -9.64
CA VAL A 157 -12.00 11.03 -8.95
C VAL A 157 -12.11 10.98 -7.43
N VAL A 158 -13.27 11.24 -6.85
CA VAL A 158 -13.41 11.28 -5.39
C VAL A 158 -13.36 9.87 -4.80
N GLY A 159 -13.98 8.89 -5.42
CA GLY A 159 -13.92 7.49 -5.01
C GLY A 159 -12.53 6.88 -5.21
N ASN A 160 -12.00 6.99 -6.41
CA ASN A 160 -10.72 6.35 -6.78
C ASN A 160 -9.48 7.11 -6.31
N SER A 161 -9.53 8.45 -6.16
CA SER A 161 -8.36 9.23 -5.69
C SER A 161 -8.17 9.18 -4.18
N LEU A 162 -9.14 8.70 -3.43
CA LEU A 162 -9.00 8.44 -2.00
C LEU A 162 -8.54 7.02 -1.71
N GLY A 163 -8.36 6.20 -2.75
CA GLY A 163 -7.92 4.82 -2.60
C GLY A 163 -8.89 3.98 -1.78
N ILE A 164 -10.20 4.21 -1.94
CA ILE A 164 -11.21 3.41 -1.26
C ILE A 164 -11.36 2.12 -2.03
N ASN A 165 -10.98 1.06 -1.39
CA ASN A 165 -10.96 -0.24 -2.01
C ASN A 165 -11.97 -1.19 -1.38
N PHE A 166 -12.34 -0.94 -0.10
CA PHE A 166 -13.24 -1.78 0.67
C PHE A 166 -14.36 -0.91 1.27
N LEU A 167 -15.53 -0.93 0.65
CA LEU A 167 -16.69 -0.15 1.07
C LEU A 167 -17.94 -1.01 0.99
N GLY A 168 -18.64 -1.18 2.09
CA GLY A 168 -19.92 -1.91 2.14
C GLY A 168 -20.19 -2.59 3.46
N GLY A 169 -21.14 -3.50 3.45
CA GLY A 169 -21.43 -4.46 4.52
C GLY A 169 -20.41 -5.61 4.53
N PRO A 170 -20.50 -6.50 5.53
CA PRO A 170 -19.52 -7.57 5.71
C PRO A 170 -19.30 -8.46 4.49
N ASP A 171 -20.37 -8.89 3.82
CA ASP A 171 -20.29 -9.82 2.68
C ASP A 171 -19.69 -9.12 1.45
N THR A 172 -20.04 -7.85 1.23
CA THR A 172 -19.49 -7.03 0.16
C THR A 172 -18.00 -6.80 0.36
N VAL A 173 -17.58 -6.43 1.59
CA VAL A 173 -16.16 -6.23 1.92
C VAL A 173 -15.38 -7.54 1.80
N ALA A 174 -15.91 -8.66 2.28
CA ALA A 174 -15.26 -9.97 2.13
C ALA A 174 -15.08 -10.34 0.65
N SER A 175 -16.09 -10.09 -0.19
CA SER A 175 -16.03 -10.33 -1.64
C SER A 175 -14.98 -9.44 -2.33
N GLN A 176 -14.88 -8.18 -1.96
CA GLN A 176 -13.86 -7.25 -2.47
C GLN A 176 -12.44 -7.70 -2.09
N ILE A 177 -12.24 -8.14 -0.83
CA ILE A 177 -10.97 -8.70 -0.37
C ILE A 177 -10.62 -9.95 -1.17
N LYS A 178 -11.59 -10.83 -1.38
CA LYS A 178 -11.39 -12.04 -2.19
C LYS A 178 -11.00 -11.73 -3.63
N GLU A 179 -11.62 -10.72 -4.25
CA GLU A 179 -11.23 -10.27 -5.59
C GLU A 179 -9.76 -9.83 -5.65
N PHE A 180 -9.30 -9.06 -4.67
CA PHE A 180 -7.89 -8.67 -4.57
C PHE A 180 -6.96 -9.88 -4.36
N HIS A 181 -7.36 -10.82 -3.51
CA HIS A 181 -6.62 -12.06 -3.33
C HIS A 181 -6.50 -12.86 -4.64
N ASP A 182 -7.64 -13.16 -5.27
CA ASP A 182 -7.70 -14.02 -6.46
C ASP A 182 -6.98 -13.41 -7.66
N ARG A 183 -7.15 -12.11 -7.89
CA ARG A 183 -6.60 -11.43 -9.06
C ARG A 183 -5.16 -10.95 -8.87
N CYS A 184 -4.84 -10.47 -7.69
CA CYS A 184 -3.54 -9.88 -7.41
C CYS A 184 -2.61 -10.80 -6.60
N GLY A 185 -3.12 -11.94 -6.08
CA GLY A 185 -2.38 -12.89 -5.24
C GLY A 185 -1.86 -12.27 -3.95
N ILE A 186 -2.65 -11.39 -3.35
CA ILE A 186 -2.32 -10.73 -2.10
C ILE A 186 -2.59 -11.69 -0.95
N GLY A 187 -1.60 -11.91 -0.08
CA GLY A 187 -1.80 -12.68 1.15
C GLY A 187 -1.84 -11.82 2.42
N VAL A 188 -1.42 -10.57 2.32
CA VAL A 188 -1.43 -9.64 3.46
C VAL A 188 -2.15 -8.35 3.10
N ILE A 189 -3.12 -7.96 3.93
CA ILE A 189 -3.84 -6.69 3.78
C ILE A 189 -3.59 -5.82 5.01
N ASP A 190 -3.10 -4.61 4.77
CA ASP A 190 -2.95 -3.54 5.76
C ASP A 190 -4.12 -2.56 5.61
N MET A 191 -5.02 -2.54 6.58
CA MET A 191 -6.23 -1.71 6.56
C MET A 191 -6.18 -0.64 7.63
N PRO A 192 -6.06 0.64 7.27
CA PRO A 192 -6.25 1.72 8.22
C PRO A 192 -7.74 1.95 8.49
N PHE A 193 -8.22 1.54 9.64
CA PHE A 193 -9.57 1.86 10.12
C PHE A 193 -9.71 3.30 10.58
N GLN A 194 -8.63 3.90 11.07
CA GLN A 194 -8.64 5.28 11.51
C GLN A 194 -8.58 6.23 10.32
N GLN A 195 -9.71 6.84 9.99
CA GLN A 195 -9.83 7.88 8.99
C GLN A 195 -9.86 9.26 9.67
N ASN A 196 -9.32 10.29 9.01
CA ASN A 196 -9.43 11.66 9.51
C ASN A 196 -10.91 12.04 9.76
N LYS A 197 -11.23 12.54 10.96
CA LYS A 197 -12.56 12.96 11.40
C LYS A 197 -13.53 11.85 11.80
N VAL A 198 -13.13 10.60 11.86
CA VAL A 198 -13.94 9.55 12.48
C VAL A 198 -13.61 9.52 13.97
N ASP A 199 -14.63 9.53 14.82
CA ASP A 199 -14.43 9.46 16.26
C ASP A 199 -14.00 8.07 16.70
N HIS A 200 -13.24 7.97 17.77
CA HIS A 200 -12.69 6.71 18.26
C HIS A 200 -13.75 5.61 18.51
N PRO A 201 -14.92 5.90 19.11
CA PRO A 201 -15.97 4.90 19.26
C PRO A 201 -16.47 4.29 17.94
N ALA A 202 -16.58 5.09 16.88
CA ALA A 202 -16.98 4.56 15.56
C ALA A 202 -15.89 3.65 14.96
N VAL A 203 -14.63 4.03 15.07
CA VAL A 203 -13.49 3.19 14.65
C VAL A 203 -13.49 1.85 15.41
N MET A 204 -13.72 1.86 16.71
CA MET A 204 -13.77 0.62 17.52
C MET A 204 -14.90 -0.31 17.10
N LYS A 205 -16.09 0.24 16.79
CA LYS A 205 -17.22 -0.55 16.26
C LYS A 205 -16.91 -1.18 14.91
N GLU A 206 -16.26 -0.42 14.02
CA GLU A 206 -15.86 -0.92 12.70
C GLU A 206 -14.85 -2.07 12.83
N ILE A 207 -13.84 -1.95 13.69
CA ILE A 207 -12.86 -3.00 13.97
C ILE A 207 -13.55 -4.25 14.56
N GLU A 208 -14.47 -4.08 15.51
CA GLU A 208 -15.21 -5.17 16.12
C GLU A 208 -16.10 -5.89 15.08
N LEU A 209 -16.80 -5.12 14.25
CA LEU A 209 -17.63 -5.66 13.17
C LEU A 209 -16.76 -6.45 12.17
N PHE A 210 -15.62 -5.89 11.74
CA PHE A 210 -14.69 -6.56 10.85
C PHE A 210 -14.19 -7.88 11.43
N GLY A 211 -13.74 -7.85 12.69
CA GLY A 211 -13.24 -9.04 13.38
C GLY A 211 -14.28 -10.15 13.52
N ARG A 212 -15.54 -9.78 13.78
CA ARG A 212 -16.62 -10.74 14.00
C ARG A 212 -17.24 -11.28 12.72
N THR A 213 -17.29 -10.50 11.65
CA THR A 213 -18.08 -10.83 10.46
C THR A 213 -17.26 -11.01 9.18
N VAL A 214 -16.19 -10.27 8.98
CA VAL A 214 -15.38 -10.35 7.76
C VAL A 214 -14.24 -11.36 7.93
N ILE A 215 -13.47 -11.29 9.02
CA ILE A 215 -12.34 -12.22 9.25
C ILE A 215 -12.74 -13.69 9.10
N PRO A 216 -13.88 -14.17 9.65
CA PRO A 216 -14.27 -15.57 9.48
C PRO A 216 -14.46 -15.98 8.02
N GLN A 217 -14.90 -15.07 7.16
CA GLN A 217 -15.15 -15.33 5.74
C GLN A 217 -13.86 -15.37 4.90
N ILE A 218 -12.82 -14.60 5.31
CA ILE A 218 -11.58 -14.47 4.55
C ILE A 218 -10.44 -15.38 5.04
N LYS A 219 -10.65 -16.14 6.09
CA LYS A 219 -9.64 -17.07 6.67
C LYS A 219 -9.29 -18.26 5.80
N GLU A 220 -10.15 -18.59 4.86
CA GLU A 220 -10.09 -19.86 4.10
C GLU A 220 -9.54 -19.67 2.67
N PHE A 221 -9.07 -18.48 2.33
CA PHE A 221 -8.45 -18.22 1.03
C PHE A 221 -7.07 -17.59 1.10
#